data_ac5f734554f45183627a13043710ad70
#
_entry.id   ac5f734554f45183627a13043710ad70
#
_cell.length_a   1.000
_cell.length_b   1.000
_cell.length_c   1.000
_cell.angle_alpha   90.00
_cell.angle_beta   90.00
_cell.angle_gamma   90.00
#
_symmetry.space_group_name_H-M   'P 1'
#
loop_
_entity.id
_entity.type
_entity.pdbx_description
1 polymer ?
#
loop_
_entity_poly.entity_id
_entity_poly.type
_entity_poly.pdbx_seq_one_letter_code
_entity_poly.pdbx_strand_id
1 'polypeptide(L)'
;AMKLKLGKVFKGKGSAPAADIPTVVAAPLAGDTGMASAYDPTRAVSVVEQLRAAARGGKAVRQLPLIGHLSTAKQFQYLAAALATSFVLMLILFGLYAIEARKNGAQKEAATEMQMLAQRLARGGAQSEMGGAAGFDVLQSSREQFRSNLKALSSGGEFRGVSVSEPQSEAVRTAVTDLEKRWTLVDGKVDELVAARGILTSLSQAVSNVNQGNQGLLELAEQLATQLSSGSGREIALANNLVMLTQRIAKNANALVGDEVDSDVAFLLGKDTATFRDIVNGLLQGSDALRVSAIRDGEARQTLTELGSRFQETEKRLVEVLRAMPRLLAGKQAAKVITVEAEPLMAGAKTLSNAYEGAGNTANFALYLAAALGLLSLLLGAALGYLFLNEARVRAAENERENQRNQEAILRLLNEMGTLADGDLTVKASVTEDVTGAIADSINFTVDELRKVVSDINATTGEVAGATQAAQAISQRLYQASQRQSGEIQRSSAL
;
A
#
# COMPACT_ATOMS: atom_id res chain seq x y z
N ALA A 1 -17.15 8.02 23.25
CA ALA A 1 -16.35 9.06 23.91
C ALA A 1 -15.07 8.44 24.47
N MET A 2 -13.99 8.47 23.68
CA MET A 2 -12.68 8.15 24.25
C MET A 2 -11.61 8.92 23.46
N LYS A 3 -11.15 10.01 24.07
CA LYS A 3 -10.06 10.86 23.57
C LYS A 3 -8.74 10.14 23.80
N LEU A 4 -8.00 9.83 22.73
CA LEU A 4 -6.61 9.37 22.82
C LEU A 4 -5.69 10.57 22.63
N LYS A 5 -4.95 10.88 23.71
CA LYS A 5 -3.82 11.81 23.75
C LYS A 5 -2.63 11.20 23.01
N LEU A 6 -2.13 11.85 21.95
CA LEU A 6 -0.77 11.62 21.45
C LEU A 6 0.20 12.49 22.23
N GLY A 7 0.98 11.86 23.07
CA GLY A 7 2.11 12.45 23.80
C GLY A 7 3.44 12.03 23.17
N LYS A 8 4.20 13.05 22.80
CA LYS A 8 5.67 13.13 22.68
C LYS A 8 6.48 11.90 23.12
N VAL A 9 7.23 11.32 22.20
CA VAL A 9 8.61 10.82 22.42
C VAL A 9 9.32 10.77 21.06
N PHE A 10 10.27 11.65 20.80
CA PHE A 10 11.54 11.32 20.16
C PHE A 10 12.48 12.53 20.29
N LYS A 11 13.34 12.48 21.31
CA LYS A 11 14.63 13.18 21.33
C LYS A 11 15.68 12.12 21.01
N GLY A 12 16.33 12.26 19.87
CA GLY A 12 17.49 11.47 19.49
C GLY A 12 18.43 12.32 18.67
N LYS A 13 19.58 12.69 19.25
CA LYS A 13 20.71 13.36 18.64
C LYS A 13 21.30 12.52 17.49
N GLY A 14 21.63 13.15 16.37
CA GLY A 14 22.40 12.56 15.28
C GLY A 14 22.66 13.61 14.23
N SER A 15 23.81 14.28 14.35
CA SER A 15 24.38 15.22 13.39
C SER A 15 24.77 14.50 12.09
N ALA A 16 24.34 15.01 10.93
CA ALA A 16 24.92 14.74 9.63
C ALA A 16 25.06 16.07 8.86
N PRO A 17 26.08 16.24 7.99
CA PRO A 17 26.60 17.52 7.59
C PRO A 17 25.75 18.22 6.53
N ALA A 18 25.73 19.56 6.62
CA ALA A 18 25.09 20.48 5.69
C ALA A 18 25.77 20.42 4.33
N ALA A 19 24.98 20.27 3.27
CA ALA A 19 25.41 20.50 1.90
C ALA A 19 25.41 22.00 1.62
N ASP A 20 26.54 22.49 1.08
CA ASP A 20 26.83 23.87 0.71
C ASP A 20 25.80 24.46 -0.27
N ILE A 21 25.16 25.54 0.17
CA ILE A 21 24.48 26.51 -0.72
C ILE A 21 25.52 27.58 -1.01
N PRO A 22 25.82 27.91 -2.27
CA PRO A 22 26.77 28.99 -2.56
C PRO A 22 26.13 30.33 -2.21
N THR A 23 26.68 30.96 -1.18
CA THR A 23 26.41 32.33 -0.79
C THR A 23 27.01 33.26 -1.81
N VAL A 24 26.22 34.08 -2.49
CA VAL A 24 26.69 35.18 -3.30
C VAL A 24 27.33 36.22 -2.37
N VAL A 25 28.65 36.30 -2.42
CA VAL A 25 29.45 37.29 -1.72
C VAL A 25 29.24 38.63 -2.41
N ALA A 26 28.65 39.60 -1.70
CA ALA A 26 28.70 41.01 -2.08
C ALA A 26 30.12 41.54 -1.89
N ALA A 27 30.72 42.04 -2.96
CA ALA A 27 32.01 42.71 -2.92
C ALA A 27 31.85 44.16 -2.40
N PRO A 28 32.85 44.70 -1.66
CA PRO A 28 32.75 46.01 -1.04
C PRO A 28 32.97 47.15 -2.01
N LEU A 29 32.24 48.25 -1.80
CA LEU A 29 32.43 49.55 -2.40
C LEU A 29 33.80 50.13 -1.99
N ALA A 30 34.63 50.40 -2.97
CA ALA A 30 35.78 51.33 -2.83
C ALA A 30 35.75 52.33 -4.00
N GLY A 31 35.87 53.54 -3.64
CA GLY A 31 35.64 54.81 -4.18
C GLY A 31 36.36 55.23 -5.45
N ASP A 32 35.66 56.18 -5.99
CA ASP A 32 36.16 57.46 -6.50
C ASP A 32 36.67 57.60 -7.93
N THR A 33 36.19 58.67 -8.52
CA THR A 33 36.56 59.44 -9.69
C THR A 33 35.88 59.17 -11.03
N GLY A 34 34.90 60.05 -11.26
CA GLY A 34 34.83 60.87 -12.48
C GLY A 34 34.55 60.17 -13.82
N MET A 35 33.31 60.17 -14.21
CA MET A 35 32.84 60.74 -15.50
C MET A 35 31.32 60.54 -15.57
N ALA A 36 30.62 61.69 -15.64
CA ALA A 36 29.21 61.72 -16.01
C ALA A 36 29.06 61.15 -17.42
N SER A 37 28.59 59.93 -17.55
CA SER A 37 28.07 59.40 -18.80
C SER A 37 26.56 59.37 -18.73
N ALA A 38 25.96 60.09 -19.65
CA ALA A 38 24.55 60.37 -19.81
C ALA A 38 23.72 59.06 -19.64
N TYR A 39 22.85 59.05 -18.65
CA TYR A 39 21.77 58.08 -18.52
C TYR A 39 20.80 58.32 -19.69
N ASP A 40 20.87 57.47 -20.71
CA ASP A 40 19.89 57.44 -21.79
C ASP A 40 18.70 56.59 -21.36
N PRO A 41 17.55 57.21 -21.02
CA PRO A 41 16.36 56.53 -20.57
C PRO A 41 15.66 55.67 -21.66
N THR A 42 16.19 55.69 -22.90
CA THR A 42 15.59 54.96 -24.03
C THR A 42 16.05 53.51 -24.15
N ARG A 43 16.93 53.01 -23.26
CA ARG A 43 17.51 51.66 -23.36
C ARG A 43 16.99 50.65 -22.35
N ALA A 44 16.00 51.00 -21.54
CA ALA A 44 15.23 50.00 -20.82
C ALA A 44 14.20 49.39 -21.77
N VAL A 45 14.68 48.58 -22.72
CA VAL A 45 13.76 47.70 -23.48
C VAL A 45 13.08 46.81 -22.45
N SER A 46 11.83 47.14 -22.14
CA SER A 46 11.08 46.47 -21.12
C SER A 46 11.03 44.97 -21.47
N VAL A 47 11.07 44.12 -20.46
CA VAL A 47 10.87 42.67 -20.63
C VAL A 47 9.64 42.36 -21.47
N VAL A 48 8.64 43.28 -21.42
CA VAL A 48 7.43 43.26 -22.26
C VAL A 48 7.74 43.50 -23.73
N GLU A 49 8.73 44.39 -24.08
CA GLU A 49 9.17 44.62 -25.48
C GLU A 49 10.05 43.47 -26.00
N GLN A 50 10.87 42.86 -25.14
CA GLN A 50 11.60 41.61 -25.51
C GLN A 50 10.64 40.45 -25.71
N LEU A 51 9.57 40.33 -24.88
CA LEU A 51 8.49 39.35 -25.09
C LEU A 51 7.67 39.66 -26.35
N ARG A 52 7.42 40.98 -26.63
CA ARG A 52 6.77 41.42 -27.89
C ARG A 52 7.66 41.17 -29.12
N ALA A 53 8.96 41.39 -29.04
CA ALA A 53 9.91 41.09 -30.11
C ALA A 53 10.08 39.58 -30.34
N ALA A 54 10.05 38.80 -29.27
CA ALA A 54 10.04 37.32 -29.37
C ALA A 54 8.68 36.82 -29.93
N ALA A 55 7.57 37.52 -29.70
CA ALA A 55 6.27 37.21 -30.29
C ALA A 55 6.15 37.65 -31.75
N ARG A 56 6.88 38.71 -32.17
CA ARG A 56 6.91 39.20 -33.56
C ARG A 56 7.88 38.39 -34.46
N GLY A 57 8.84 37.67 -33.88
CA GLY A 57 9.64 36.69 -34.62
C GLY A 57 8.77 35.46 -34.86
N GLY A 58 8.01 35.44 -35.96
CA GLY A 58 7.27 34.27 -36.44
C GLY A 58 8.22 33.10 -36.63
N LYS A 59 8.63 32.43 -35.53
CA LYS A 59 9.23 31.09 -35.60
C LYS A 59 8.13 30.18 -36.13
N ALA A 60 8.39 29.67 -37.34
CA ALA A 60 7.60 28.61 -37.91
C ALA A 60 7.17 27.65 -36.83
N VAL A 61 5.87 27.42 -36.73
CA VAL A 61 5.26 26.43 -35.82
C VAL A 61 6.09 25.16 -35.94
N ARG A 62 6.82 24.78 -34.90
CA ARG A 62 7.62 23.56 -34.90
C ARG A 62 6.64 22.41 -35.10
N GLN A 63 6.59 21.90 -36.32
CA GLN A 63 5.73 20.79 -36.68
C GLN A 63 6.13 19.58 -35.84
N LEU A 64 5.14 18.90 -35.25
CA LEU A 64 5.39 17.68 -34.50
C LEU A 64 6.08 16.65 -35.44
N PRO A 65 7.19 16.02 -35.01
CA PRO A 65 7.79 14.97 -35.78
C PRO A 65 6.76 13.84 -35.97
N LEU A 66 6.67 13.26 -37.18
CA LEU A 66 5.78 12.19 -37.63
C LEU A 66 4.36 12.61 -38.05
N ILE A 67 3.69 13.56 -37.44
CA ILE A 67 2.30 13.93 -37.73
C ILE A 67 2.11 15.40 -38.17
N GLY A 68 3.20 16.17 -38.27
CA GLY A 68 3.16 17.59 -38.62
C GLY A 68 2.60 17.89 -40.02
N HIS A 69 2.52 16.91 -40.92
CA HIS A 69 1.96 17.03 -42.24
C HIS A 69 0.41 16.92 -42.27
N LEU A 70 -0.21 16.53 -41.15
CA LEU A 70 -1.66 16.37 -41.04
C LEU A 70 -2.31 17.69 -40.59
N SER A 71 -3.62 17.89 -40.90
CA SER A 71 -4.38 19.00 -40.37
C SER A 71 -4.45 18.93 -38.83
N THR A 72 -4.50 20.07 -38.15
CA THR A 72 -4.52 20.17 -36.68
C THR A 72 -5.61 19.31 -36.04
N ALA A 73 -6.80 19.26 -36.66
CA ALA A 73 -7.91 18.42 -36.19
C ALA A 73 -7.56 16.93 -36.23
N LYS A 74 -6.89 16.46 -37.30
CA LYS A 74 -6.45 15.06 -37.44
C LYS A 74 -5.30 14.74 -36.47
N GLN A 75 -4.35 15.67 -36.28
CA GLN A 75 -3.28 15.53 -35.27
C GLN A 75 -3.87 15.32 -33.89
N PHE A 76 -4.88 16.14 -33.51
CA PHE A 76 -5.57 16.03 -32.23
C PHE A 76 -6.27 14.68 -32.07
N GLN A 77 -7.00 14.21 -33.09
CA GLN A 77 -7.70 12.91 -33.08
C GLN A 77 -6.73 11.73 -32.92
N TYR A 78 -5.62 11.70 -33.67
CA TYR A 78 -4.65 10.63 -33.59
C TYR A 78 -3.89 10.63 -32.25
N LEU A 79 -3.50 11.79 -31.73
CA LEU A 79 -2.85 11.88 -30.43
C LEU A 79 -3.81 11.51 -29.29
N ALA A 80 -5.06 11.95 -29.34
CA ALA A 80 -6.07 11.58 -28.35
C ALA A 80 -6.37 10.07 -28.37
N ALA A 81 -6.48 9.48 -29.55
CA ALA A 81 -6.67 8.03 -29.71
C ALA A 81 -5.45 7.25 -29.19
N ALA A 82 -4.23 7.67 -29.54
CA ALA A 82 -2.99 7.05 -29.06
C ALA A 82 -2.85 7.19 -27.53
N LEU A 83 -3.19 8.35 -26.97
CA LEU A 83 -3.21 8.57 -25.52
C LEU A 83 -4.20 7.62 -24.83
N ALA A 84 -5.43 7.57 -25.32
CA ALA A 84 -6.47 6.70 -24.76
C ALA A 84 -6.06 5.22 -24.81
N THR A 85 -5.56 4.76 -25.97
CA THR A 85 -5.13 3.35 -26.13
C THR A 85 -3.92 3.02 -25.25
N SER A 86 -2.90 3.87 -25.18
CA SER A 86 -1.72 3.64 -24.33
C SER A 86 -2.09 3.65 -22.85
N PHE A 87 -3.00 4.53 -22.42
CA PHE A 87 -3.46 4.63 -21.05
C PHE A 87 -4.30 3.40 -20.64
N VAL A 88 -5.22 2.95 -21.49
CA VAL A 88 -6.02 1.75 -21.23
C VAL A 88 -5.11 0.51 -21.15
N LEU A 89 -4.16 0.38 -22.07
CA LEU A 89 -3.22 -0.74 -22.07
C LEU A 89 -2.32 -0.74 -20.81
N MET A 90 -1.88 0.45 -20.38
CA MET A 90 -1.15 0.63 -19.12
C MET A 90 -1.98 0.14 -17.92
N LEU A 91 -3.26 0.52 -17.84
CA LEU A 91 -4.15 0.10 -16.75
C LEU A 91 -4.38 -1.41 -16.74
N ILE A 92 -4.55 -2.03 -17.91
CA ILE A 92 -4.72 -3.49 -18.03
C ILE A 92 -3.45 -4.21 -17.54
N LEU A 93 -2.27 -3.80 -18.01
CA LEU A 93 -1.00 -4.41 -17.61
C LEU A 93 -0.72 -4.20 -16.12
N PHE A 94 -1.02 -3.03 -15.59
CA PHE A 94 -0.88 -2.75 -14.15
C PHE A 94 -1.86 -3.60 -13.32
N GLY A 95 -3.09 -3.77 -13.78
CA GLY A 95 -4.07 -4.64 -13.13
C GLY A 95 -3.64 -6.11 -13.11
N LEU A 96 -3.15 -6.62 -14.24
CA LEU A 96 -2.59 -7.98 -14.34
C LEU A 96 -1.38 -8.16 -13.41
N TYR A 97 -0.47 -7.18 -13.41
CA TYR A 97 0.67 -7.18 -12.48
C TYR A 97 0.23 -7.21 -11.02
N ALA A 98 -0.76 -6.38 -10.64
CA ALA A 98 -1.23 -6.31 -9.26
C ALA A 98 -1.87 -7.62 -8.78
N ILE A 99 -2.60 -8.32 -9.65
CA ILE A 99 -3.18 -9.64 -9.36
C ILE A 99 -2.06 -10.67 -9.16
N GLU A 100 -1.08 -10.71 -10.05
CA GLU A 100 0.03 -11.65 -9.98
C GLU A 100 0.94 -11.37 -8.77
N ALA A 101 1.22 -10.12 -8.47
CA ALA A 101 1.99 -9.71 -7.30
C ALA A 101 1.31 -10.13 -5.99
N ARG A 102 -0.02 -10.05 -5.90
CA ARG A 102 -0.77 -10.54 -4.73
C ARG A 102 -0.66 -12.06 -4.58
N LYS A 103 -0.77 -12.82 -5.67
CA LYS A 103 -0.62 -14.27 -5.66
C LYS A 103 0.78 -14.70 -5.22
N ASN A 104 1.81 -14.11 -5.83
CA ASN A 104 3.21 -14.37 -5.49
C ASN A 104 3.52 -13.99 -4.04
N GLY A 105 2.96 -12.89 -3.55
CA GLY A 105 3.05 -12.47 -2.15
C GLY A 105 2.45 -13.51 -1.20
N ALA A 106 1.24 -13.99 -1.49
CA ALA A 106 0.56 -15.01 -0.70
C ALA A 106 1.32 -16.36 -0.71
N GLN A 107 1.86 -16.76 -1.85
CA GLN A 107 2.67 -17.98 -1.97
C GLN A 107 3.96 -17.89 -1.14
N LYS A 108 4.67 -16.77 -1.21
CA LYS A 108 5.85 -16.51 -0.40
C LYS A 108 5.52 -16.48 1.10
N GLU A 109 4.42 -15.84 1.48
CA GLU A 109 3.95 -15.78 2.87
C GLU A 109 3.61 -17.18 3.40
N ALA A 110 2.89 -17.99 2.63
CA ALA A 110 2.59 -19.38 3.00
C ALA A 110 3.86 -20.20 3.22
N ALA A 111 4.84 -20.10 2.33
CA ALA A 111 6.14 -20.77 2.49
C ALA A 111 6.92 -20.25 3.71
N THR A 112 6.84 -18.95 4.01
CA THR A 112 7.46 -18.36 5.22
C THR A 112 6.75 -18.81 6.50
N GLU A 113 5.42 -18.91 6.49
CA GLU A 113 4.65 -19.44 7.61
C GLU A 113 5.03 -20.89 7.90
N MET A 114 5.28 -21.70 6.85
CA MET A 114 5.71 -23.08 7.01
C MET A 114 7.06 -23.21 7.75
N GLN A 115 7.96 -22.22 7.64
CA GLN A 115 9.19 -22.19 8.44
C GLN A 115 8.88 -22.08 9.94
N MET A 116 7.95 -21.19 10.32
CA MET A 116 7.52 -21.06 11.71
C MET A 116 6.77 -22.29 12.20
N LEU A 117 5.96 -22.91 11.33
CA LEU A 117 5.24 -24.15 11.67
C LEU A 117 6.19 -25.32 11.90
N ALA A 118 7.27 -25.44 11.14
CA ALA A 118 8.32 -26.44 11.37
C ALA A 118 8.96 -26.30 12.77
N GLN A 119 9.24 -25.05 13.20
CA GLN A 119 9.73 -24.79 14.55
C GLN A 119 8.70 -25.14 15.64
N ARG A 120 7.41 -24.85 15.37
CA ARG A 120 6.32 -25.21 16.29
C ARG A 120 6.15 -26.73 16.40
N LEU A 121 6.31 -27.47 15.29
CA LEU A 121 6.31 -28.93 15.27
C LEU A 121 7.43 -29.49 16.13
N ALA A 122 8.67 -28.99 16.02
CA ALA A 122 9.78 -29.39 16.87
C ALA A 122 9.48 -29.16 18.34
N ARG A 123 9.00 -27.95 18.69
CA ARG A 123 8.65 -27.61 20.08
C ARG A 123 7.49 -28.46 20.61
N GLY A 124 6.45 -28.64 19.81
CA GLY A 124 5.32 -29.49 20.14
C GLY A 124 5.74 -30.95 20.32
N GLY A 125 6.62 -31.47 19.46
CA GLY A 125 7.20 -32.79 19.57
C GLY A 125 7.96 -33.02 20.88
N ALA A 126 8.88 -32.09 21.21
CA ALA A 126 9.64 -32.15 22.45
C ALA A 126 8.77 -32.07 23.72
N GLN A 127 7.73 -31.18 23.70
CA GLN A 127 6.80 -31.09 24.83
C GLN A 127 5.92 -32.34 24.95
N SER A 128 5.49 -32.91 23.82
CA SER A 128 4.66 -34.13 23.77
C SER A 128 5.46 -35.35 24.27
N GLU A 129 6.75 -35.39 23.98
CA GLU A 129 7.67 -36.44 24.47
C GLU A 129 7.67 -36.53 25.99
N MET A 130 7.61 -35.39 26.69
CA MET A 130 7.50 -35.30 28.15
C MET A 130 6.08 -35.58 28.67
N GLY A 131 5.13 -35.95 27.82
CA GLY A 131 3.73 -36.20 28.19
C GLY A 131 2.89 -34.94 28.40
N GLY A 132 3.37 -33.74 28.00
CA GLY A 132 2.66 -32.47 28.14
C GLY A 132 1.45 -32.38 27.19
N ALA A 133 0.23 -32.28 27.73
CA ALA A 133 -1.00 -32.21 26.91
C ALA A 133 -0.98 -31.03 25.92
N ALA A 134 -0.50 -29.87 26.34
CA ALA A 134 -0.38 -28.67 25.49
C ALA A 134 0.56 -28.90 24.29
N GLY A 135 1.60 -29.72 24.44
CA GLY A 135 2.49 -30.09 23.36
C GLY A 135 1.77 -30.76 22.19
N PHE A 136 0.89 -31.71 22.51
CA PHE A 136 0.07 -32.41 21.50
C PHE A 136 -0.87 -31.49 20.74
N ASP A 137 -1.47 -30.50 21.41
CA ASP A 137 -2.38 -29.55 20.80
C ASP A 137 -1.61 -28.59 19.86
N VAL A 138 -0.43 -28.13 20.26
CA VAL A 138 0.49 -27.35 19.41
C VAL A 138 0.96 -28.16 18.21
N LEU A 139 1.32 -29.43 18.42
CA LEU A 139 1.77 -30.33 17.37
C LEU A 139 0.67 -30.55 16.33
N GLN A 140 -0.56 -30.84 16.77
CA GLN A 140 -1.68 -31.15 15.88
C GLN A 140 -2.13 -29.92 15.09
N SER A 141 -2.26 -28.75 15.74
CA SER A 141 -2.61 -27.51 15.05
C SER A 141 -1.54 -27.07 14.04
N SER A 142 -0.27 -27.21 14.38
CA SER A 142 0.84 -26.91 13.47
C SER A 142 0.89 -27.87 12.28
N ARG A 143 0.60 -29.15 12.50
CA ARG A 143 0.49 -30.17 11.46
C ARG A 143 -0.60 -29.83 10.45
N GLU A 144 -1.79 -29.50 10.93
CA GLU A 144 -2.94 -29.16 10.06
C GLU A 144 -2.66 -27.93 9.22
N GLN A 145 -2.10 -26.89 9.82
CA GLN A 145 -1.73 -25.66 9.11
C GLN A 145 -0.63 -25.92 8.08
N PHE A 146 0.42 -26.69 8.45
CA PHE A 146 1.50 -27.02 7.52
C PHE A 146 0.98 -27.82 6.32
N ARG A 147 0.15 -28.84 6.58
CA ARG A 147 -0.47 -29.67 5.54
C ARG A 147 -1.37 -28.82 4.61
N SER A 148 -2.17 -27.92 5.18
CA SER A 148 -3.03 -27.00 4.40
C SER A 148 -2.22 -26.07 3.51
N ASN A 149 -1.16 -25.44 4.06
CA ASN A 149 -0.29 -24.53 3.31
C ASN A 149 0.45 -25.28 2.21
N LEU A 150 1.01 -26.46 2.51
CA LEU A 150 1.70 -27.27 1.52
C LEU A 150 0.78 -27.71 0.39
N LYS A 151 -0.44 -28.15 0.70
CA LYS A 151 -1.44 -28.53 -0.30
C LYS A 151 -1.84 -27.33 -1.18
N ALA A 152 -2.03 -26.14 -0.60
CA ALA A 152 -2.34 -24.94 -1.37
C ALA A 152 -1.20 -24.57 -2.33
N LEU A 153 0.06 -24.76 -1.90
CA LEU A 153 1.24 -24.46 -2.72
C LEU A 153 1.55 -25.54 -3.78
N SER A 154 1.16 -26.81 -3.56
CA SER A 154 1.45 -27.91 -4.49
C SER A 154 0.40 -28.07 -5.57
N SER A 155 -0.87 -28.02 -5.22
CA SER A 155 -2.00 -28.30 -6.13
C SER A 155 -2.92 -27.11 -6.37
N GLY A 156 -2.53 -25.94 -5.90
CA GLY A 156 -3.39 -24.77 -5.94
C GLY A 156 -4.45 -24.81 -4.84
N GLY A 157 -5.03 -23.64 -4.55
CA GLY A 157 -6.06 -23.52 -3.51
C GLY A 157 -6.22 -22.11 -3.03
N GLU A 158 -6.56 -21.95 -1.77
CA GLU A 158 -6.75 -20.66 -1.13
C GLU A 158 -5.82 -20.54 0.09
N PHE A 159 -5.14 -19.42 0.20
CA PHE A 159 -4.36 -19.05 1.38
C PHE A 159 -4.81 -17.67 1.85
N ARG A 160 -5.39 -17.60 3.06
CA ARG A 160 -5.90 -16.36 3.68
C ARG A 160 -6.78 -15.51 2.76
N GLY A 161 -7.70 -16.14 2.00
CA GLY A 161 -8.61 -15.45 1.09
C GLY A 161 -7.98 -15.07 -0.26
N VAL A 162 -6.75 -15.49 -0.53
CA VAL A 162 -6.08 -15.28 -1.82
C VAL A 162 -5.96 -16.61 -2.54
N SER A 163 -6.45 -16.65 -3.79
CA SER A 163 -6.28 -17.83 -4.65
C SER A 163 -4.82 -17.99 -5.04
N VAL A 164 -4.26 -19.14 -4.74
CA VAL A 164 -2.88 -19.56 -5.03
C VAL A 164 -2.92 -20.55 -6.19
N SER A 165 -2.04 -20.37 -7.17
CA SER A 165 -1.93 -21.23 -8.34
C SER A 165 -0.92 -22.36 -8.09
N GLU A 166 -1.07 -23.45 -8.84
CA GLU A 166 -0.05 -24.50 -8.91
C GLU A 166 1.33 -23.94 -9.30
N PRO A 167 2.43 -24.61 -8.94
CA PRO A 167 3.80 -24.22 -9.28
C PRO A 167 4.00 -24.06 -10.79
N GLN A 168 4.28 -22.84 -11.24
CA GLN A 168 4.47 -22.54 -12.66
C GLN A 168 5.92 -22.68 -13.11
N SER A 169 6.89 -22.45 -12.21
CA SER A 169 8.31 -22.57 -12.54
C SER A 169 8.88 -23.92 -12.08
N GLU A 170 9.86 -24.42 -12.80
CA GLU A 170 10.55 -25.68 -12.47
C GLU A 170 11.24 -25.58 -11.10
N ALA A 171 11.83 -24.45 -10.77
CA ALA A 171 12.49 -24.24 -9.47
C ALA A 171 11.50 -24.36 -8.30
N VAL A 172 10.29 -23.78 -8.44
CA VAL A 172 9.24 -23.89 -7.42
C VAL A 172 8.72 -25.32 -7.34
N ARG A 173 8.48 -25.97 -8.47
CA ARG A 173 8.00 -27.36 -8.52
C ARG A 173 8.95 -28.31 -7.82
N THR A 174 10.26 -28.20 -8.09
CA THR A 174 11.29 -28.99 -7.42
C THR A 174 11.30 -28.75 -5.92
N ALA A 175 11.27 -27.48 -5.49
CA ALA A 175 11.27 -27.12 -4.08
C ALA A 175 10.02 -27.63 -3.34
N VAL A 176 8.84 -27.57 -3.96
CA VAL A 176 7.60 -28.14 -3.41
C VAL A 176 7.71 -29.66 -3.27
N THR A 177 8.16 -30.37 -4.33
CA THR A 177 8.28 -31.83 -4.32
C THR A 177 9.26 -32.31 -3.26
N ASP A 178 10.38 -31.63 -3.08
CA ASP A 178 11.36 -31.98 -2.05
C ASP A 178 10.83 -31.70 -0.64
N LEU A 179 10.06 -30.63 -0.47
CA LEU A 179 9.40 -30.34 0.80
C LEU A 179 8.30 -31.37 1.12
N GLU A 180 7.51 -31.80 0.13
CA GLU A 180 6.50 -32.87 0.28
C GLU A 180 7.10 -34.20 0.72
N LYS A 181 8.24 -34.60 0.16
CA LYS A 181 8.93 -35.82 0.58
C LYS A 181 9.32 -35.75 2.06
N ARG A 182 9.89 -34.64 2.51
CA ARG A 182 10.25 -34.46 3.93
C ARG A 182 9.03 -34.40 4.82
N TRP A 183 8.00 -33.68 4.36
CA TRP A 183 6.74 -33.56 5.10
C TRP A 183 6.10 -34.96 5.32
N THR A 184 6.07 -35.80 4.32
CA THR A 184 5.49 -37.15 4.42
C THR A 184 6.14 -37.97 5.56
N LEU A 185 7.45 -37.85 5.73
CA LEU A 185 8.15 -38.47 6.84
C LEU A 185 7.72 -37.89 8.19
N VAL A 186 7.73 -36.55 8.31
CA VAL A 186 7.38 -35.87 9.57
C VAL A 186 5.91 -36.12 9.92
N ASP A 187 5.00 -36.02 8.95
CA ASP A 187 3.57 -36.25 9.12
C ASP A 187 3.26 -37.65 9.64
N GLY A 188 3.92 -38.67 9.10
CA GLY A 188 3.83 -40.03 9.61
C GLY A 188 4.36 -40.17 11.04
N LYS A 189 5.44 -39.46 11.39
CA LYS A 189 5.97 -39.47 12.76
C LYS A 189 5.07 -38.74 13.74
N VAL A 190 4.35 -37.67 13.29
CA VAL A 190 3.32 -37.03 14.11
C VAL A 190 2.20 -38.03 14.41
N ASP A 191 1.77 -38.83 13.45
CA ASP A 191 0.75 -39.89 13.71
C ASP A 191 1.20 -40.89 14.77
N GLU A 192 2.46 -41.38 14.68
CA GLU A 192 3.02 -42.28 15.68
C GLU A 192 3.06 -41.63 17.07
N LEU A 193 3.50 -40.39 17.17
CA LEU A 193 3.57 -39.65 18.43
C LEU A 193 2.16 -39.39 19.03
N VAL A 194 1.19 -39.00 18.21
CA VAL A 194 -0.20 -38.81 18.64
C VAL A 194 -0.83 -40.13 19.12
N ALA A 195 -0.55 -41.25 18.45
CA ALA A 195 -0.98 -42.59 18.90
C ALA A 195 -0.38 -42.96 20.26
N ALA A 196 0.82 -42.47 20.59
CA ALA A 196 1.46 -42.65 21.89
C ALA A 196 0.99 -41.66 22.98
N ARG A 197 0.11 -40.68 22.67
CA ARG A 197 -0.34 -39.60 23.61
C ARG A 197 -0.74 -40.18 24.96
N GLY A 198 -1.63 -41.21 24.96
CA GLY A 198 -2.16 -41.80 26.19
C GLY A 198 -1.07 -42.34 27.11
N ILE A 199 -0.09 -43.09 26.56
CA ILE A 199 0.99 -43.69 27.37
C ILE A 199 2.01 -42.66 27.83
N LEU A 200 2.35 -41.65 27.01
CA LEU A 200 3.27 -40.57 27.38
C LEU A 200 2.67 -39.72 28.53
N THR A 201 1.38 -39.41 28.45
CA THR A 201 0.68 -38.70 29.53
C THR A 201 0.60 -39.54 30.81
N SER A 202 0.31 -40.85 30.68
CA SER A 202 0.26 -41.77 31.82
C SER A 202 1.64 -41.91 32.46
N LEU A 203 2.73 -41.96 31.69
CA LEU A 203 4.12 -41.98 32.22
C LEU A 203 4.38 -40.69 33.02
N SER A 204 4.08 -39.54 32.47
CA SER A 204 4.30 -38.27 33.15
C SER A 204 3.54 -38.18 34.48
N GLN A 205 2.29 -38.65 34.50
CA GLN A 205 1.47 -38.72 35.71
C GLN A 205 2.02 -39.74 36.70
N ALA A 206 2.45 -40.94 36.24
CA ALA A 206 3.03 -41.93 37.10
C ALA A 206 4.30 -41.45 37.79
N VAL A 207 5.21 -40.81 37.03
CA VAL A 207 6.44 -40.23 37.57
C VAL A 207 6.14 -39.08 38.53
N SER A 208 5.16 -38.21 38.22
CA SER A 208 4.73 -37.16 39.15
C SER A 208 4.24 -37.76 40.49
N ASN A 209 3.41 -38.80 40.42
CA ASN A 209 2.92 -39.48 41.63
C ASN A 209 4.04 -40.16 42.42
N VAL A 210 4.99 -40.80 41.70
CA VAL A 210 6.20 -41.36 42.35
C VAL A 210 6.94 -40.25 43.14
N ASN A 211 7.19 -39.12 42.47
CA ASN A 211 7.93 -37.99 43.09
C ASN A 211 7.21 -37.39 44.29
N GLN A 212 5.86 -37.21 44.20
CA GLN A 212 5.04 -36.70 45.29
C GLN A 212 4.95 -37.71 46.49
N GLY A 213 4.83 -38.98 46.20
CA GLY A 213 4.71 -40.03 47.22
C GLY A 213 6.06 -40.48 47.78
N ASN A 214 7.16 -40.23 47.09
CA ASN A 214 8.49 -40.80 47.43
C ASN A 214 8.96 -40.45 48.85
N GLN A 215 8.77 -39.17 49.26
CA GLN A 215 9.20 -38.75 50.61
C GLN A 215 8.44 -39.52 51.68
N GLY A 216 7.10 -39.63 51.59
CA GLY A 216 6.31 -40.37 52.56
C GLY A 216 6.56 -41.87 52.53
N LEU A 217 6.87 -42.49 51.38
CA LEU A 217 7.32 -43.89 51.31
C LEU A 217 8.68 -44.06 51.93
N LEU A 218 9.60 -43.14 51.74
CA LEU A 218 10.93 -43.18 52.33
C LEU A 218 10.85 -43.06 53.86
N GLU A 219 10.09 -42.11 54.41
CA GLU A 219 9.86 -41.90 55.84
C GLU A 219 9.28 -43.21 56.49
N LEU A 220 8.28 -43.82 55.89
CA LEU A 220 7.70 -45.09 56.37
C LEU A 220 8.70 -46.25 56.30
N ALA A 221 9.52 -46.33 55.23
CA ALA A 221 10.53 -47.35 55.08
C ALA A 221 11.66 -47.17 56.15
N GLU A 222 12.11 -45.94 56.41
CA GLU A 222 13.09 -45.63 57.48
C GLU A 222 12.50 -45.87 58.88
N GLN A 223 11.25 -45.53 59.11
CA GLN A 223 10.53 -45.83 60.35
C GLN A 223 10.48 -47.35 60.58
N LEU A 224 10.10 -48.09 59.53
CA LEU A 224 10.08 -49.56 59.58
C LEU A 224 11.46 -50.14 59.88
N ALA A 225 12.51 -49.62 59.19
CA ALA A 225 13.90 -50.06 59.45
C ALA A 225 14.34 -49.80 60.91
N THR A 226 13.89 -48.67 61.47
CA THR A 226 14.14 -48.33 62.91
C THR A 226 13.39 -49.26 63.82
N GLN A 227 12.10 -49.51 63.59
CA GLN A 227 11.26 -50.43 64.39
C GLN A 227 11.77 -51.88 64.36
N LEU A 228 12.34 -52.31 63.23
CA LEU A 228 12.90 -53.65 63.07
C LEU A 228 14.39 -53.77 63.45
N SER A 229 14.99 -52.71 63.98
CA SER A 229 16.43 -52.69 64.37
C SER A 229 16.80 -53.73 65.41
N SER A 230 15.84 -54.18 66.21
CA SER A 230 16.01 -55.29 67.22
C SER A 230 15.54 -56.64 66.67
N GLY A 231 15.08 -56.71 65.43
CA GLY A 231 14.62 -57.97 64.79
C GLY A 231 15.75 -58.87 64.34
N SER A 232 15.40 -59.94 63.59
CA SER A 232 16.38 -60.80 62.99
C SER A 232 17.24 -60.08 61.96
N GLY A 233 18.50 -60.44 61.77
CA GLY A 233 19.40 -59.84 60.78
C GLY A 233 18.77 -59.81 59.36
N ARG A 234 17.86 -60.75 59.05
CA ARG A 234 17.17 -60.88 57.79
C ARG A 234 16.05 -59.77 57.67
N GLU A 235 15.31 -59.57 58.72
CA GLU A 235 14.29 -58.53 58.77
C GLU A 235 14.90 -57.14 58.65
N ILE A 236 16.02 -56.90 59.35
CA ILE A 236 16.78 -55.64 59.23
C ILE A 236 17.29 -55.45 57.80
N ALA A 237 17.84 -56.49 57.19
CA ALA A 237 18.35 -56.42 55.83
C ALA A 237 17.22 -56.13 54.79
N LEU A 238 16.03 -56.72 54.96
CA LEU A 238 14.88 -56.50 54.08
C LEU A 238 14.29 -55.11 54.28
N ALA A 239 14.19 -54.59 55.52
CA ALA A 239 13.74 -53.25 55.79
C ALA A 239 14.69 -52.17 55.19
N ASN A 240 15.99 -52.32 55.36
CA ASN A 240 16.98 -51.44 54.71
C ASN A 240 16.93 -51.55 53.17
N ASN A 241 16.61 -52.72 52.65
CA ASN A 241 16.42 -52.89 51.21
C ASN A 241 15.18 -52.11 50.71
N LEU A 242 14.09 -52.04 51.47
CA LEU A 242 12.93 -51.20 51.13
C LEU A 242 13.31 -49.70 51.04
N VAL A 243 14.12 -49.18 51.95
CA VAL A 243 14.65 -47.81 51.93
C VAL A 243 15.39 -47.55 50.60
N MET A 244 16.34 -48.45 50.26
CA MET A 244 17.13 -48.32 49.06
C MET A 244 16.25 -48.47 47.79
N LEU A 245 15.29 -49.39 47.76
CA LEU A 245 14.38 -49.57 46.64
C LEU A 245 13.48 -48.37 46.40
N THR A 246 12.98 -47.72 47.48
CA THR A 246 12.18 -46.46 47.35
C THR A 246 12.97 -45.43 46.54
N GLN A 247 14.23 -45.18 46.84
CA GLN A 247 15.06 -44.18 46.16
C GLN A 247 15.38 -44.64 44.70
N ARG A 248 15.68 -45.94 44.50
CA ARG A 248 15.99 -46.48 43.17
C ARG A 248 14.77 -46.43 42.22
N ILE A 249 13.58 -46.77 42.71
CA ILE A 249 12.33 -46.67 41.96
C ILE A 249 12.09 -45.27 41.52
N ALA A 250 12.20 -44.27 42.39
CA ALA A 250 12.04 -42.87 42.07
C ALA A 250 13.10 -42.40 41.02
N LYS A 251 14.37 -42.78 41.18
CA LYS A 251 15.43 -42.47 40.22
C LYS A 251 15.14 -43.07 38.86
N ASN A 252 14.83 -44.38 38.80
CA ASN A 252 14.59 -45.09 37.54
C ASN A 252 13.29 -44.62 36.87
N ALA A 253 12.22 -44.28 37.64
CA ALA A 253 11.00 -43.71 37.09
C ALA A 253 11.25 -42.36 36.42
N ASN A 254 12.05 -41.47 37.06
CA ASN A 254 12.45 -40.21 36.46
C ASN A 254 13.30 -40.38 35.21
N ALA A 255 14.17 -41.36 35.16
CA ALA A 255 15.00 -41.67 33.99
C ALA A 255 14.16 -42.07 32.75
N LEU A 256 12.95 -42.64 32.94
CA LEU A 256 12.05 -42.96 31.80
C LEU A 256 11.42 -41.71 31.15
N VAL A 257 11.39 -40.56 31.82
CA VAL A 257 10.91 -39.29 31.25
C VAL A 257 12.01 -38.59 30.46
N GLY A 258 13.27 -38.85 30.73
CA GLY A 258 14.43 -38.28 30.02
C GLY A 258 14.47 -38.62 28.54
N ASP A 259 15.34 -37.93 27.78
CA ASP A 259 15.42 -38.00 26.31
C ASP A 259 15.87 -39.36 25.79
N GLU A 260 16.66 -40.11 26.57
CA GLU A 260 17.12 -41.46 26.23
C GLU A 260 16.48 -42.50 27.16
N VAL A 261 15.49 -43.20 26.66
CA VAL A 261 14.90 -44.32 27.39
C VAL A 261 15.74 -45.56 27.09
N ASP A 262 16.53 -45.92 28.10
CA ASP A 262 17.23 -47.20 28.08
C ASP A 262 16.26 -48.36 28.50
N SER A 263 16.18 -49.40 27.70
CA SER A 263 15.41 -50.61 28.02
C SER A 263 15.83 -51.22 29.35
N ASP A 264 17.12 -51.06 29.72
CA ASP A 264 17.67 -51.56 30.98
C ASP A 264 17.11 -50.82 32.20
N VAL A 265 16.87 -49.51 32.07
CA VAL A 265 16.20 -48.70 33.12
C VAL A 265 14.77 -49.19 33.35
N ALA A 266 14.03 -49.48 32.28
CA ALA A 266 12.68 -50.04 32.41
C ALA A 266 12.65 -51.41 33.06
N PHE A 267 13.60 -52.29 32.65
CA PHE A 267 13.78 -53.60 33.27
C PHE A 267 14.11 -53.49 34.75
N LEU A 268 15.07 -52.62 35.12
CA LEU A 268 15.46 -52.39 36.53
C LEU A 268 14.30 -51.84 37.34
N LEU A 269 13.51 -50.88 36.78
CA LEU A 269 12.33 -50.36 37.47
C LEU A 269 11.29 -51.43 37.74
N GLY A 270 11.02 -52.29 36.74
CA GLY A 270 10.11 -53.42 36.91
C GLY A 270 10.56 -54.40 37.97
N LYS A 271 11.86 -54.76 37.98
CA LYS A 271 12.49 -55.64 38.96
C LYS A 271 12.43 -55.03 40.36
N ASP A 272 12.78 -53.77 40.52
CA ASP A 272 12.78 -53.08 41.81
C ASP A 272 11.34 -52.96 42.39
N THR A 273 10.37 -52.63 41.54
CA THR A 273 8.95 -52.57 41.89
C THR A 273 8.43 -53.94 42.36
N ALA A 274 8.74 -55.03 41.64
CA ALA A 274 8.35 -56.38 42.04
C ALA A 274 9.04 -56.79 43.34
N THR A 275 10.36 -56.51 43.47
CA THR A 275 11.12 -56.82 44.68
C THR A 275 10.56 -56.07 45.92
N PHE A 276 10.22 -54.82 45.76
CA PHE A 276 9.60 -54.03 46.84
C PHE A 276 8.30 -54.67 47.34
N ARG A 277 7.38 -54.96 46.42
CA ARG A 277 6.12 -55.68 46.69
C ARG A 277 6.36 -57.02 47.41
N ASP A 278 7.28 -57.82 46.87
CA ASP A 278 7.55 -59.13 47.40
C ASP A 278 8.15 -59.08 48.81
N ILE A 279 8.99 -58.05 49.14
CA ILE A 279 9.48 -57.82 50.49
C ILE A 279 8.35 -57.41 51.44
N VAL A 280 7.51 -56.45 51.04
CA VAL A 280 6.38 -56.00 51.85
C VAL A 280 5.46 -57.18 52.17
N ASN A 281 5.06 -57.96 51.17
CA ASN A 281 4.20 -59.13 51.34
C ASN A 281 4.90 -60.24 52.21
N GLY A 282 6.17 -60.49 51.98
CA GLY A 282 6.93 -61.44 52.75
C GLY A 282 7.07 -61.08 54.24
N LEU A 283 7.25 -59.80 54.54
CA LEU A 283 7.27 -59.31 55.92
C LEU A 283 5.91 -59.32 56.56
N LEU A 284 4.78 -59.13 55.82
CA LEU A 284 3.42 -59.16 56.34
C LEU A 284 2.90 -60.60 56.55
N GLN A 285 3.23 -61.52 55.63
CA GLN A 285 2.61 -62.88 55.61
C GLN A 285 3.58 -63.95 55.94
N GLY A 286 4.89 -63.71 55.91
CA GLY A 286 5.98 -64.71 55.91
C GLY A 286 6.28 -65.12 54.48
N SER A 287 7.56 -65.48 54.21
CA SER A 287 7.99 -65.95 52.89
C SER A 287 9.18 -66.88 53.05
N ASP A 288 9.05 -68.15 52.58
CA ASP A 288 10.12 -69.09 52.52
C ASP A 288 11.22 -68.67 51.51
N ALA A 289 10.78 -68.06 50.39
CA ALA A 289 11.76 -67.56 49.41
C ALA A 289 12.64 -66.45 49.97
N LEU A 290 12.11 -65.60 50.78
CA LEU A 290 12.85 -64.54 51.51
C LEU A 290 13.41 -64.98 52.82
N ARG A 291 13.12 -66.20 53.25
CA ARG A 291 13.54 -66.79 54.57
C ARG A 291 13.18 -65.81 55.74
N VAL A 292 11.95 -65.38 55.79
CA VAL A 292 11.43 -64.50 56.82
C VAL A 292 10.06 -64.93 57.30
N SER A 293 9.80 -64.87 58.59
CA SER A 293 8.49 -65.12 59.18
C SER A 293 7.68 -63.83 59.19
N ALA A 294 6.32 -63.89 59.25
CA ALA A 294 5.50 -62.74 59.39
C ALA A 294 5.86 -61.91 60.62
N ILE A 295 6.00 -60.61 60.49
CA ILE A 295 6.27 -59.66 61.61
C ILE A 295 5.14 -59.72 62.61
N ARG A 296 5.51 -59.87 63.88
CA ARG A 296 4.55 -59.96 64.99
C ARG A 296 4.38 -58.65 65.74
N ASP A 297 5.36 -57.73 65.65
CA ASP A 297 5.30 -56.42 66.24
C ASP A 297 4.14 -55.59 65.67
N GLY A 298 3.27 -55.06 66.54
CA GLY A 298 2.05 -54.38 66.09
C GLY A 298 2.32 -53.06 65.41
N GLU A 299 3.30 -52.30 65.87
CA GLU A 299 3.65 -51.00 65.30
C GLU A 299 4.33 -51.17 63.92
N ALA A 300 5.30 -52.06 63.85
CA ALA A 300 5.99 -52.39 62.58
C ALA A 300 5.02 -52.96 61.54
N ARG A 301 4.02 -53.79 61.95
CA ARG A 301 3.00 -54.33 61.09
C ARG A 301 2.06 -53.23 60.57
N GLN A 302 1.69 -52.28 61.39
CA GLN A 302 0.89 -51.12 60.97
C GLN A 302 1.65 -50.27 59.97
N THR A 303 2.88 -49.87 60.24
CA THR A 303 3.77 -49.10 59.34
C THR A 303 3.95 -49.86 58.01
N LEU A 304 4.17 -51.19 58.05
CA LEU A 304 4.35 -52.01 56.87
C LEU A 304 3.04 -52.11 56.05
N THR A 305 1.88 -52.16 56.69
CA THR A 305 0.57 -52.16 56.00
C THR A 305 0.33 -50.82 55.32
N GLU A 306 0.63 -49.71 55.99
CA GLU A 306 0.57 -48.37 55.40
C GLU A 306 1.53 -48.19 54.20
N LEU A 307 2.80 -48.60 54.39
CA LEU A 307 3.79 -48.61 53.32
C LEU A 307 3.32 -49.38 52.10
N GLY A 308 2.78 -50.59 52.33
CA GLY A 308 2.26 -51.45 51.23
C GLY A 308 1.08 -50.82 50.52
N SER A 309 0.10 -50.22 51.27
CA SER A 309 -1.06 -49.57 50.65
C SER A 309 -0.70 -48.37 49.85
N ARG A 310 0.20 -47.51 50.33
CA ARG A 310 0.71 -46.35 49.57
C ARG A 310 1.50 -46.76 48.33
N PHE A 311 2.30 -47.79 48.42
CA PHE A 311 3.06 -48.30 47.32
C PHE A 311 2.19 -48.95 46.22
N GLN A 312 1.11 -49.64 46.58
CA GLN A 312 0.23 -50.37 45.66
C GLN A 312 -0.33 -49.48 44.56
N GLU A 313 -0.73 -48.23 44.85
CA GLU A 313 -1.24 -47.29 43.84
C GLU A 313 -0.13 -46.89 42.85
N THR A 314 1.07 -46.61 43.35
CA THR A 314 2.25 -46.30 42.56
C THR A 314 2.64 -47.51 41.68
N GLU A 315 2.68 -48.71 42.24
CA GLU A 315 2.96 -49.96 41.53
C GLU A 315 2.03 -50.19 40.35
N LYS A 316 0.69 -50.04 40.55
CA LYS A 316 -0.31 -50.25 39.51
C LYS A 316 -0.04 -49.36 38.31
N ARG A 317 0.23 -48.09 38.51
CA ARG A 317 0.52 -47.13 37.45
C ARG A 317 1.86 -47.43 36.73
N LEU A 318 2.89 -47.79 37.46
CA LEU A 318 4.17 -48.16 36.88
C LEU A 318 4.09 -49.43 36.04
N VAL A 319 3.33 -50.43 36.48
CA VAL A 319 3.13 -51.68 35.74
C VAL A 319 2.38 -51.41 34.42
N GLU A 320 1.38 -50.51 34.40
CA GLU A 320 0.68 -50.14 33.17
C GLU A 320 1.63 -49.47 32.16
N VAL A 321 2.49 -48.56 32.61
CA VAL A 321 3.50 -47.91 31.78
C VAL A 321 4.52 -48.95 31.24
N LEU A 322 5.03 -49.84 32.11
CA LEU A 322 6.01 -50.84 31.72
C LEU A 322 5.43 -51.86 30.70
N ARG A 323 4.16 -52.22 30.79
CA ARG A 323 3.48 -53.04 29.79
C ARG A 323 3.39 -52.40 28.43
N ALA A 324 3.22 -51.08 28.39
CA ALA A 324 3.12 -50.29 27.16
C ALA A 324 4.45 -49.77 26.64
N MET A 325 5.59 -50.27 27.19
CA MET A 325 6.94 -49.83 26.85
C MET A 325 7.22 -49.76 25.34
N PRO A 326 6.83 -50.73 24.50
CA PRO A 326 7.09 -50.63 23.06
C PRO A 326 6.42 -49.40 22.41
N ARG A 327 5.20 -49.05 22.84
CA ARG A 327 4.48 -47.83 22.35
C ARG A 327 5.11 -46.57 22.88
N LEU A 328 5.57 -46.57 24.11
CA LEU A 328 6.29 -45.43 24.72
C LEU A 328 7.57 -45.13 23.94
N LEU A 329 8.37 -46.18 23.65
CA LEU A 329 9.60 -46.03 22.90
C LEU A 329 9.38 -45.54 21.47
N ALA A 330 8.36 -46.10 20.79
CA ALA A 330 7.98 -45.61 19.44
C ALA A 330 7.58 -44.15 19.46
N GLY A 331 6.77 -43.69 20.46
CA GLY A 331 6.38 -42.30 20.61
C GLY A 331 7.56 -41.36 20.84
N LYS A 332 8.48 -41.75 21.74
CA LYS A 332 9.71 -40.96 21.99
C LYS A 332 10.61 -40.89 20.76
N GLN A 333 10.78 -42.01 20.06
CA GLN A 333 11.56 -42.00 18.81
C GLN A 333 10.90 -41.15 17.74
N ALA A 334 9.56 -41.14 17.64
CA ALA A 334 8.83 -40.27 16.73
C ALA A 334 9.05 -38.80 17.07
N ALA A 335 8.98 -38.43 18.36
CA ALA A 335 9.25 -37.05 18.81
C ALA A 335 10.68 -36.61 18.46
N LYS A 336 11.67 -37.48 18.67
CA LYS A 336 13.07 -37.23 18.32
C LYS A 336 13.23 -36.98 16.81
N VAL A 337 12.61 -37.81 15.97
CA VAL A 337 12.63 -37.63 14.50
C VAL A 337 11.98 -36.33 14.09
N ILE A 338 10.81 -35.96 14.65
CA ILE A 338 10.13 -34.69 14.38
C ILE A 338 11.06 -33.52 14.72
N THR A 339 11.73 -33.57 15.85
CA THR A 339 12.65 -32.49 16.29
C THR A 339 13.87 -32.38 15.37
N VAL A 340 14.48 -33.51 14.97
CA VAL A 340 15.65 -33.53 14.07
C VAL A 340 15.27 -33.08 12.65
N GLU A 341 14.12 -33.54 12.12
CA GLU A 341 13.66 -33.20 10.77
C GLU A 341 13.07 -31.78 10.66
N ALA A 342 12.78 -31.10 11.77
CA ALA A 342 12.24 -29.75 11.74
C ALA A 342 13.17 -28.73 11.10
N GLU A 343 14.48 -28.82 11.30
CA GLU A 343 15.47 -27.94 10.68
C GLU A 343 15.58 -28.14 9.16
N PRO A 344 15.75 -29.41 8.65
CA PRO A 344 15.62 -29.68 7.22
C PRO A 344 14.29 -29.25 6.60
N LEU A 345 13.17 -29.41 7.33
CA LEU A 345 11.86 -28.98 6.88
C LEU A 345 11.76 -27.44 6.78
N MET A 346 12.30 -26.73 7.76
CA MET A 346 12.41 -25.28 7.76
C MET A 346 13.30 -24.78 6.61
N ALA A 347 14.44 -25.43 6.37
CA ALA A 347 15.33 -25.11 5.27
C ALA A 347 14.65 -25.32 3.91
N GLY A 348 13.89 -26.42 3.76
CA GLY A 348 13.08 -26.70 2.57
C GLY A 348 12.02 -25.60 2.32
N ALA A 349 11.30 -25.20 3.37
CA ALA A 349 10.32 -24.10 3.29
C ALA A 349 10.99 -22.76 2.94
N LYS A 350 12.19 -22.50 3.45
CA LYS A 350 12.98 -21.31 3.06
C LYS A 350 13.40 -21.36 1.59
N THR A 351 13.85 -22.51 1.12
CA THR A 351 14.19 -22.72 -0.30
C THR A 351 12.97 -22.46 -1.19
N LEU A 352 11.79 -22.94 -0.78
CA LEU A 352 10.54 -22.69 -1.48
C LEU A 352 10.16 -21.19 -1.49
N SER A 353 10.31 -20.50 -0.35
CA SER A 353 10.09 -19.05 -0.27
C SER A 353 11.01 -18.26 -1.22
N ASN A 354 12.28 -18.63 -1.28
CA ASN A 354 13.27 -18.03 -2.19
C ASN A 354 12.96 -18.35 -3.67
N ALA A 355 12.47 -19.55 -3.96
CA ALA A 355 12.06 -19.93 -5.31
C ALA A 355 10.87 -19.10 -5.81
N TYR A 356 9.90 -18.80 -4.94
CA TYR A 356 8.79 -17.88 -5.25
C TYR A 356 9.28 -16.45 -5.44
N GLU A 357 10.25 -15.98 -4.66
CA GLU A 357 10.86 -14.66 -4.86
C GLU A 357 11.56 -14.55 -6.22
N GLY A 358 12.31 -15.58 -6.60
CA GLY A 358 12.95 -15.66 -7.93
C GLY A 358 11.95 -15.72 -9.08
N ALA A 359 10.86 -16.45 -8.94
CA ALA A 359 9.80 -16.55 -9.93
C ALA A 359 9.03 -15.22 -10.09
N GLY A 360 8.89 -14.42 -9.03
CA GLY A 360 8.27 -13.09 -9.07
C GLY A 360 9.02 -12.08 -9.95
N ASN A 361 10.30 -12.28 -10.24
CA ASN A 361 11.08 -11.41 -11.12
C ASN A 361 10.58 -11.38 -12.56
N THR A 362 9.93 -12.42 -13.05
CA THR A 362 9.31 -12.45 -14.39
C THR A 362 8.08 -11.53 -14.48
N ALA A 363 7.35 -11.35 -13.39
CA ALA A 363 6.24 -10.40 -13.28
C ALA A 363 6.69 -8.95 -13.41
N ASN A 364 7.94 -8.62 -13.06
CA ASN A 364 8.49 -7.27 -13.18
C ASN A 364 8.54 -6.76 -14.62
N PHE A 365 8.60 -7.65 -15.63
CA PHE A 365 8.54 -7.24 -17.04
C PHE A 365 7.22 -6.53 -17.37
N ALA A 366 6.09 -7.02 -16.87
CA ALA A 366 4.79 -6.37 -17.05
C ALA A 366 4.75 -4.98 -16.38
N LEU A 367 5.39 -4.83 -15.21
CA LEU A 367 5.54 -3.55 -14.52
C LEU A 367 6.38 -2.56 -15.33
N TYR A 368 7.54 -2.98 -15.88
CA TYR A 368 8.38 -2.12 -16.72
C TYR A 368 7.65 -1.70 -18.00
N LEU A 369 6.92 -2.60 -18.62
CA LEU A 369 6.12 -2.29 -19.79
C LEU A 369 4.97 -1.32 -19.46
N ALA A 370 4.30 -1.51 -18.34
CA ALA A 370 3.27 -0.57 -17.86
C ALA A 370 3.86 0.82 -17.57
N ALA A 371 5.04 0.88 -16.95
CA ALA A 371 5.75 2.13 -16.70
C ALA A 371 6.16 2.85 -18.00
N ALA A 372 6.65 2.11 -18.99
CA ALA A 372 6.98 2.66 -20.31
C ALA A 372 5.74 3.24 -21.04
N LEU A 373 4.60 2.53 -20.96
CA LEU A 373 3.33 3.03 -21.50
C LEU A 373 2.80 4.23 -20.72
N GLY A 374 3.02 4.29 -19.41
CA GLY A 374 2.71 5.45 -18.59
C GLY A 374 3.52 6.68 -19.00
N LEU A 375 4.80 6.51 -19.22
CA LEU A 375 5.68 7.58 -19.72
C LEU A 375 5.25 8.03 -21.13
N LEU A 376 4.93 7.10 -22.01
CA LEU A 376 4.41 7.40 -23.35
C LEU A 376 3.10 8.19 -23.26
N SER A 377 2.18 7.80 -22.38
CA SER A 377 0.92 8.52 -22.16
C SER A 377 1.15 9.95 -21.67
N LEU A 378 2.13 10.17 -20.78
CA LEU A 378 2.53 11.51 -20.33
C LEU A 378 3.08 12.36 -21.48
N LEU A 379 3.92 11.80 -22.33
CA LEU A 379 4.48 12.49 -23.50
C LEU A 379 3.38 12.86 -24.52
N LEU A 380 2.45 11.93 -24.79
CA LEU A 380 1.30 12.19 -25.65
C LEU A 380 0.37 13.26 -25.07
N GLY A 381 0.13 13.24 -23.75
CA GLY A 381 -0.65 14.27 -23.07
C GLY A 381 0.03 15.65 -23.15
N ALA A 382 1.33 15.72 -22.96
CA ALA A 382 2.11 16.95 -23.10
C ALA A 382 2.06 17.48 -24.54
N ALA A 383 2.17 16.60 -25.55
CA ALA A 383 2.05 16.97 -26.95
C ALA A 383 0.65 17.51 -27.30
N LEU A 384 -0.39 16.88 -26.76
CA LEU A 384 -1.78 17.31 -26.91
C LEU A 384 -2.02 18.69 -26.25
N GLY A 385 -1.50 18.87 -25.03
CA GLY A 385 -1.54 20.15 -24.32
C GLY A 385 -0.80 21.25 -25.07
N TYR A 386 0.36 20.95 -25.64
CA TYR A 386 1.11 21.88 -26.47
C TYR A 386 0.30 22.31 -27.72
N LEU A 387 -0.32 21.36 -28.44
CA LEU A 387 -1.18 21.69 -29.60
C LEU A 387 -2.36 22.55 -29.17
N PHE A 388 -3.04 22.22 -28.10
CA PHE A 388 -4.18 22.98 -27.59
C PHE A 388 -3.78 24.43 -27.23
N LEU A 389 -2.68 24.61 -26.50
CA LEU A 389 -2.18 25.93 -26.14
C LEU A 389 -1.73 26.75 -27.36
N ASN A 390 -1.12 26.07 -28.35
CA ASN A 390 -0.70 26.73 -29.57
C ASN A 390 -1.89 27.19 -30.41
N GLU A 391 -2.93 26.35 -30.57
CA GLU A 391 -4.16 26.73 -31.26
C GLU A 391 -4.90 27.87 -30.56
N ALA A 392 -4.97 27.82 -29.22
CA ALA A 392 -5.56 28.91 -28.43
C ALA A 392 -4.79 30.24 -28.63
N ARG A 393 -3.47 30.21 -28.70
CA ARG A 393 -2.65 31.40 -28.99
C ARG A 393 -2.86 31.94 -30.40
N VAL A 394 -2.99 31.08 -31.41
CA VAL A 394 -3.26 31.49 -32.79
C VAL A 394 -4.63 32.19 -32.87
N ARG A 395 -5.67 31.58 -32.30
CA ARG A 395 -7.03 32.16 -32.27
C ARG A 395 -7.06 33.50 -31.51
N ALA A 396 -6.35 33.58 -30.37
CA ALA A 396 -6.25 34.83 -29.62
C ALA A 396 -5.59 35.94 -30.44
N ALA A 397 -4.53 35.62 -31.19
CA ALA A 397 -3.85 36.58 -32.05
C ALA A 397 -4.70 36.99 -33.26
N GLU A 398 -5.52 36.10 -33.83
CA GLU A 398 -6.49 36.43 -34.89
C GLU A 398 -7.57 37.36 -34.37
N ASN A 399 -8.19 37.06 -33.24
CA ASN A 399 -9.19 37.91 -32.61
C ASN A 399 -8.65 39.31 -32.26
N GLU A 400 -7.41 39.39 -31.77
CA GLU A 400 -6.74 40.64 -31.46
C GLU A 400 -6.54 41.48 -32.73
N ARG A 401 -6.13 40.85 -33.83
CA ARG A 401 -6.00 41.55 -35.14
C ARG A 401 -7.32 42.03 -35.69
N GLU A 402 -8.36 41.22 -35.57
CA GLU A 402 -9.73 41.59 -35.95
C GLU A 402 -10.24 42.75 -35.12
N ASN A 403 -10.05 42.72 -33.80
CA ASN A 403 -10.38 43.82 -32.92
C ASN A 403 -9.61 45.13 -33.27
N GLN A 404 -8.31 45.02 -33.57
CA GLN A 404 -7.51 46.16 -33.99
C GLN A 404 -8.03 46.76 -35.29
N ARG A 405 -8.36 45.94 -36.31
CA ARG A 405 -8.96 46.40 -37.58
C ARG A 405 -10.29 47.09 -37.34
N ASN A 406 -11.12 46.50 -36.50
CA ASN A 406 -12.44 47.10 -36.17
C ASN A 406 -12.27 48.43 -35.46
N GLN A 407 -11.32 48.57 -34.52
CA GLN A 407 -11.02 49.85 -33.87
C GLN A 407 -10.47 50.88 -34.84
N GLU A 408 -9.56 50.52 -35.73
CA GLU A 408 -9.04 51.41 -36.77
C GLU A 408 -10.16 51.91 -37.72
N ALA A 409 -11.07 51.02 -38.14
CA ALA A 409 -12.21 51.36 -38.97
C ALA A 409 -13.18 52.34 -38.26
N ILE A 410 -13.46 52.07 -36.98
CA ILE A 410 -14.32 52.98 -36.16
C ILE A 410 -13.65 54.35 -36.02
N LEU A 411 -12.35 54.39 -35.69
CA LEU A 411 -11.64 55.68 -35.56
C LEU A 411 -11.59 56.47 -36.86
N ARG A 412 -11.42 55.79 -38.00
CA ARG A 412 -11.48 56.41 -39.34
C ARG A 412 -12.87 57.01 -39.59
N LEU A 413 -13.93 56.24 -39.35
CA LEU A 413 -15.30 56.71 -39.52
C LEU A 413 -15.60 57.89 -38.61
N LEU A 414 -15.18 57.87 -37.35
CA LEU A 414 -15.33 58.99 -36.41
C LEU A 414 -14.58 60.24 -36.88
N ASN A 415 -13.41 60.13 -37.49
CA ASN A 415 -12.68 61.27 -38.04
C ASN A 415 -13.37 61.86 -39.28
N GLU A 416 -13.89 60.97 -40.18
CA GLU A 416 -14.70 61.44 -41.33
C GLU A 416 -16.01 62.10 -40.89
N MET A 417 -16.64 61.65 -39.82
CA MET A 417 -17.77 62.29 -39.20
C MET A 417 -17.45 63.62 -38.53
N GLY A 418 -16.24 63.83 -38.03
CA GLY A 418 -15.77 65.07 -37.47
C GLY A 418 -15.87 66.22 -38.51
N THR A 419 -15.41 66.00 -39.75
CA THR A 419 -15.52 66.98 -40.85
C THR A 419 -16.96 67.24 -41.27
N LEU A 420 -17.85 66.28 -41.21
CA LEU A 420 -19.27 66.44 -41.41
C LEU A 420 -19.91 67.33 -40.31
N ALA A 421 -19.49 67.17 -39.07
CA ALA A 421 -19.96 68.02 -37.96
C ALA A 421 -19.52 69.50 -38.09
N ASP A 422 -18.35 69.73 -38.73
CA ASP A 422 -17.88 71.06 -39.09
C ASP A 422 -18.67 71.68 -40.23
N GLY A 423 -19.66 71.02 -40.77
CA GLY A 423 -20.59 71.52 -41.84
C GLY A 423 -20.11 71.21 -43.26
N ASP A 424 -19.03 70.46 -43.44
CA ASP A 424 -18.58 70.07 -44.80
C ASP A 424 -19.37 68.87 -45.33
N LEU A 425 -20.46 69.19 -46.04
CA LEU A 425 -21.31 68.22 -46.70
C LEU A 425 -20.65 67.59 -47.97
N THR A 426 -19.43 67.97 -48.33
CA THR A 426 -18.72 67.38 -49.51
C THR A 426 -18.06 66.06 -49.22
N VAL A 427 -17.86 65.72 -47.92
CA VAL A 427 -17.22 64.55 -47.46
C VAL A 427 -18.09 63.27 -47.73
N LYS A 428 -17.46 62.20 -48.16
CA LYS A 428 -18.07 60.87 -48.26
C LYS A 428 -17.33 59.90 -47.31
N ALA A 429 -18.11 59.27 -46.43
CA ALA A 429 -17.57 58.18 -45.58
C ALA A 429 -17.15 57.00 -46.43
N SER A 430 -15.95 56.43 -46.10
CA SER A 430 -15.38 55.27 -46.82
C SER A 430 -16.15 53.99 -46.51
N VAL A 431 -16.83 53.42 -47.48
CA VAL A 431 -17.55 52.14 -47.36
C VAL A 431 -16.53 51.01 -47.49
N THR A 432 -16.30 50.27 -46.39
CA THR A 432 -15.38 49.12 -46.32
C THR A 432 -16.23 47.87 -46.06
N GLU A 433 -15.65 46.67 -46.37
CA GLU A 433 -16.32 45.35 -46.16
C GLU A 433 -16.34 44.92 -44.67
N ASP A 434 -16.00 45.84 -43.74
CA ASP A 434 -15.99 45.60 -42.29
C ASP A 434 -17.33 46.02 -41.62
N VAL A 435 -17.37 45.88 -40.28
CA VAL A 435 -18.54 46.18 -39.44
C VAL A 435 -19.02 47.65 -39.62
N THR A 436 -18.15 48.57 -40.06
CA THR A 436 -18.44 49.98 -40.23
C THR A 436 -19.00 50.31 -41.61
N GLY A 437 -18.93 49.43 -42.59
CA GLY A 437 -19.38 49.66 -43.95
C GLY A 437 -20.85 50.05 -44.06
N ALA A 438 -21.72 49.31 -43.38
CA ALA A 438 -23.16 49.59 -43.34
C ALA A 438 -23.48 50.94 -42.67
N ILE A 439 -22.67 51.34 -41.68
CA ILE A 439 -22.80 52.61 -41.01
C ILE A 439 -22.35 53.75 -41.95
N ALA A 440 -21.21 53.55 -42.65
CA ALA A 440 -20.72 54.55 -43.64
C ALA A 440 -21.73 54.78 -44.80
N ASP A 441 -22.34 53.68 -45.26
CA ASP A 441 -23.43 53.81 -46.30
C ASP A 441 -24.62 54.62 -45.76
N SER A 442 -25.06 54.36 -44.55
CA SER A 442 -26.16 55.08 -43.93
C SER A 442 -25.83 56.57 -43.73
N ILE A 443 -24.56 56.87 -43.36
CA ILE A 443 -24.05 58.21 -43.22
C ILE A 443 -24.04 58.93 -44.60
N ASN A 444 -23.49 58.29 -45.64
CA ASN A 444 -23.46 58.81 -47.00
C ASN A 444 -24.85 59.15 -47.50
N PHE A 445 -25.80 58.26 -47.30
CA PHE A 445 -27.21 58.54 -47.61
C PHE A 445 -27.77 59.79 -46.89
N THR A 446 -27.50 59.91 -45.60
CA THR A 446 -27.91 61.01 -44.78
C THR A 446 -27.29 62.34 -45.25
N VAL A 447 -25.99 62.32 -45.60
CA VAL A 447 -25.26 63.48 -46.15
C VAL A 447 -25.85 63.90 -47.47
N ASP A 448 -26.18 62.95 -48.38
CA ASP A 448 -26.80 63.30 -49.66
C ASP A 448 -28.19 63.87 -49.49
N GLU A 449 -29.03 63.44 -48.55
CA GLU A 449 -30.29 64.03 -48.21
C GLU A 449 -30.12 65.42 -47.58
N LEU A 450 -29.14 65.63 -46.72
CA LEU A 450 -28.82 66.95 -46.16
C LEU A 450 -28.37 67.96 -47.23
N ARG A 451 -27.53 67.53 -48.21
CA ARG A 451 -27.14 68.35 -49.39
C ARG A 451 -28.36 68.80 -50.14
N LYS A 452 -29.31 67.92 -50.39
CA LYS A 452 -30.53 68.24 -51.10
C LYS A 452 -31.35 69.28 -50.35
N VAL A 453 -31.52 69.03 -49.03
CA VAL A 453 -32.23 70.06 -48.16
C VAL A 453 -31.54 71.41 -48.19
N VAL A 454 -30.22 71.48 -48.08
CA VAL A 454 -29.45 72.72 -48.15
C VAL A 454 -29.59 73.37 -49.51
N SER A 455 -29.56 72.59 -50.60
CA SER A 455 -29.81 73.11 -51.96
C SER A 455 -31.18 73.65 -52.11
N ASP A 456 -32.25 73.03 -51.61
CA ASP A 456 -33.62 73.45 -51.66
C ASP A 456 -33.83 74.73 -50.83
N ILE A 457 -33.17 74.83 -49.64
CA ILE A 457 -33.19 76.08 -48.84
C ILE A 457 -32.53 77.23 -49.59
N ASN A 458 -31.35 76.97 -50.23
CA ASN A 458 -30.71 78.04 -51.02
C ASN A 458 -31.59 78.48 -52.20
N ALA A 459 -32.19 77.55 -52.93
CA ALA A 459 -33.10 77.85 -54.00
C ALA A 459 -34.33 78.71 -53.51
N THR A 460 -34.94 78.19 -52.40
CA THR A 460 -36.06 78.90 -51.79
C THR A 460 -35.68 80.31 -51.27
N THR A 461 -34.48 80.39 -50.69
CA THR A 461 -33.97 81.73 -50.20
C THR A 461 -33.75 82.66 -51.37
N GLY A 462 -33.24 82.19 -52.51
CA GLY A 462 -33.12 82.92 -53.77
C GLY A 462 -34.47 83.42 -54.27
N GLU A 463 -35.50 82.54 -54.27
CA GLU A 463 -36.86 82.91 -54.65
C GLU A 463 -37.43 83.96 -53.68
N VAL A 464 -37.25 83.82 -52.37
CA VAL A 464 -37.69 84.80 -51.38
C VAL A 464 -36.98 86.14 -51.56
N ALA A 465 -35.67 86.14 -51.83
CA ALA A 465 -34.91 87.34 -52.13
C ALA A 465 -35.43 88.02 -53.41
N GLY A 466 -35.68 87.23 -54.47
CA GLY A 466 -36.31 87.73 -55.69
C GLY A 466 -37.75 88.36 -55.49
N ALA A 467 -38.58 87.61 -54.70
CA ALA A 467 -39.90 88.12 -54.33
C ALA A 467 -39.82 89.41 -53.49
N THR A 468 -38.85 89.49 -52.59
CA THR A 468 -38.65 90.71 -51.76
C THR A 468 -38.20 91.88 -52.61
N GLN A 469 -37.32 91.70 -53.60
CA GLN A 469 -36.91 92.70 -54.55
C GLN A 469 -38.11 93.15 -55.41
N ALA A 470 -38.91 92.17 -55.85
CA ALA A 470 -40.12 92.50 -56.61
C ALA A 470 -41.13 93.30 -55.79
N ALA A 471 -41.37 92.94 -54.52
CA ALA A 471 -42.21 93.63 -53.58
C ALA A 471 -41.69 95.08 -53.30
N GLN A 472 -40.35 95.22 -53.18
CA GLN A 472 -39.75 96.56 -53.02
C GLN A 472 -39.91 97.43 -54.26
N ALA A 473 -39.79 96.89 -55.46
CA ALA A 473 -40.03 97.57 -56.73
C ALA A 473 -41.53 97.99 -56.82
N ILE A 474 -42.46 97.06 -56.44
CA ILE A 474 -43.88 97.39 -56.42
C ILE A 474 -44.18 98.52 -55.41
N SER A 475 -43.58 98.44 -54.20
CA SER A 475 -43.75 99.50 -53.18
C SER A 475 -43.23 100.84 -53.66
N GLN A 476 -42.09 100.90 -54.37
CA GLN A 476 -41.58 102.14 -54.99
C GLN A 476 -42.52 102.70 -56.08
N ARG A 477 -43.06 101.80 -56.89
CA ARG A 477 -44.06 102.19 -57.90
C ARG A 477 -45.36 102.75 -57.25
N LEU A 478 -45.84 102.09 -56.21
CA LEU A 478 -46.99 102.53 -55.45
C LEU A 478 -46.72 103.90 -54.81
N TYR A 479 -45.56 104.09 -54.24
CA TYR A 479 -45.12 105.33 -53.65
C TYR A 479 -45.13 106.45 -54.69
N GLN A 480 -44.54 106.22 -55.90
CA GLN A 480 -44.59 107.17 -57.02
C GLN A 480 -46.00 107.42 -57.56
N ALA A 481 -46.83 106.34 -57.64
CA ALA A 481 -48.23 106.54 -58.02
C ALA A 481 -49.03 107.34 -57.02
N SER A 482 -48.80 107.09 -55.68
CA SER A 482 -49.40 107.86 -54.61
C SER A 482 -49.00 109.34 -54.64
N GLN A 483 -47.70 109.62 -54.94
CA GLN A 483 -47.25 111.04 -55.10
C GLN A 483 -47.92 111.72 -56.31
N ARG A 484 -48.00 110.94 -57.44
CA ARG A 484 -48.74 111.52 -58.63
C ARG A 484 -50.22 111.79 -58.33
N GLN A 485 -50.89 110.83 -57.65
CA GLN A 485 -52.23 110.91 -57.23
C GLN A 485 -52.45 112.07 -56.26
N SER A 486 -51.53 112.26 -55.29
CA SER A 486 -51.53 113.40 -54.39
C SER A 486 -51.40 114.76 -55.16
N GLY A 487 -50.52 114.80 -56.17
CA GLY A 487 -50.28 115.93 -57.03
C GLY A 487 -51.53 116.29 -57.92
N GLU A 488 -52.22 115.14 -58.37
CA GLU A 488 -53.48 115.36 -59.16
C GLU A 488 -54.60 115.78 -58.25
N ILE A 489 -54.72 115.33 -56.99
CA ILE A 489 -55.72 115.80 -56.02
C ILE A 489 -55.48 117.26 -55.68
N GLN A 490 -54.21 117.66 -55.48
CA GLN A 490 -53.85 119.02 -55.25
C GLN A 490 -54.22 119.93 -56.43
N ARG A 491 -54.02 119.43 -57.65
CA ARG A 491 -54.47 120.16 -58.86
C ARG A 491 -55.98 120.20 -59.03
N SER A 492 -56.68 119.19 -58.62
CA SER A 492 -58.13 119.12 -58.73
C SER A 492 -58.83 119.92 -57.65
N SER A 493 -58.17 120.14 -56.49
CA SER A 493 -58.72 121.01 -55.41
C SER A 493 -58.37 122.44 -55.55
N ALA A 494 -57.61 122.84 -56.60
CA ALA A 494 -57.26 124.25 -56.93
C ALA A 494 -58.04 124.80 -58.15
N LEU A 495 -59.01 124.07 -58.66
CA LEU A 495 -60.04 124.53 -59.65
C LEU A 495 -61.33 124.68 -58.93
#